data_b6e675fb30814d2715a278da94916c4f
#
_entry.id   b6e675fb30814d2715a278da94916c4f
#
_cell.length_a   1.000
_cell.length_b   1.000
_cell.length_c   1.000
_cell.angle_alpha   90.00
_cell.angle_beta   90.00
_cell.angle_gamma   90.00
#
_symmetry.space_group_name_H-M   'P 1'
#
loop_
_entity.id
_entity.type
_entity.pdbx_description
1 polymer ?
#
loop_
_entity_poly.entity_id
_entity_poly.type
_entity_poly.pdbx_seq_one_letter_code
_entity_poly.pdbx_strand_id
1 'polypeptide(L)'
;MVLYRLSAAAKEDIVQILAYTEVNFGEIARVRYERLLIVALRDIAADPERVGSIDRAELGNKIRSYHQRYSRDRARTEHGIVLRPRHFLLYRMMRQVIGIGRVLHDAMELQRHLPKSYGDD
;
A
#
# COMPACT_ATOMS: atom_id res chain seq x y z
N MET A 1 0.92 -3.65 -19.83
CA MET A 1 0.31 -3.25 -18.55
C MET A 1 0.84 -4.16 -17.45
N VAL A 2 1.33 -3.60 -16.36
CA VAL A 2 1.80 -4.36 -15.21
C VAL A 2 0.64 -4.55 -14.24
N LEU A 3 0.46 -5.78 -13.78
CA LEU A 3 -0.56 -6.12 -12.81
C LEU A 3 0.05 -6.15 -11.41
N TYR A 4 -0.78 -6.06 -10.40
CA TYR A 4 -0.34 -6.31 -9.03
C TYR A 4 -1.15 -7.46 -8.42
N ARG A 5 -0.57 -8.09 -7.41
CA ARG A 5 -1.17 -9.21 -6.71
C ARG A 5 -1.02 -8.98 -5.21
N LEU A 6 -2.08 -9.21 -4.47
CA LEU A 6 -2.05 -9.03 -3.01
C LEU A 6 -1.81 -10.37 -2.32
N SER A 7 -0.88 -10.39 -1.38
CA SER A 7 -0.74 -11.55 -0.48
C SER A 7 -1.97 -11.64 0.43
N ALA A 8 -2.16 -12.78 1.07
CA ALA A 8 -3.24 -12.94 2.04
C ALA A 8 -3.11 -11.92 3.18
N ALA A 9 -1.88 -11.70 3.66
CA ALA A 9 -1.63 -10.74 4.73
C ALA A 9 -1.94 -9.30 4.29
N ALA A 10 -1.59 -8.93 3.05
CA ALA A 10 -1.88 -7.59 2.54
C ALA A 10 -3.40 -7.36 2.43
N LYS A 11 -4.14 -8.39 1.98
CA LYS A 11 -5.61 -8.29 1.93
C LYS A 11 -6.20 -8.06 3.32
N GLU A 12 -5.71 -8.79 4.30
CA GLU A 12 -6.17 -8.64 5.68
C GLU A 12 -5.80 -7.28 6.24
N ASP A 13 -4.60 -6.78 5.95
CA ASP A 13 -4.18 -5.44 6.35
C ASP A 13 -5.18 -4.39 5.83
N ILE A 14 -5.55 -4.49 4.56
CA ILE A 14 -6.47 -3.53 3.93
C ILE A 14 -7.85 -3.60 4.59
N VAL A 15 -8.36 -4.80 4.83
CA VAL A 15 -9.66 -4.97 5.50
C VAL A 15 -9.64 -4.31 6.88
N GLN A 16 -8.60 -4.55 7.66
CA GLN A 16 -8.47 -3.99 9.01
C GLN A 16 -8.30 -2.48 8.99
N ILE A 17 -7.52 -1.94 8.06
CA ILE A 17 -7.31 -0.49 7.91
C ILE A 17 -8.64 0.20 7.61
N LEU A 18 -9.41 -0.33 6.68
CA LEU A 18 -10.67 0.30 6.28
C LEU A 18 -11.73 0.17 7.38
N ALA A 19 -11.79 -0.97 8.07
CA ALA A 19 -12.71 -1.15 9.19
C ALA A 19 -12.37 -0.19 10.34
N TYR A 20 -11.10 -0.07 10.70
CA TYR A 20 -10.63 0.86 11.72
C TYR A 20 -10.99 2.31 11.35
N THR A 21 -10.76 2.68 10.10
CA THR A 21 -11.03 4.03 9.61
C THR A 21 -12.52 4.35 9.72
N GLU A 22 -13.38 3.42 9.33
CA GLU A 22 -14.82 3.63 9.40
C GLU A 22 -15.30 3.76 10.85
N VAL A 23 -14.84 2.88 11.73
CA VAL A 23 -15.26 2.90 13.14
C VAL A 23 -14.82 4.19 13.84
N ASN A 24 -13.65 4.69 13.56
CA ASN A 24 -13.07 5.83 14.27
C ASN A 24 -13.33 7.18 13.59
N PHE A 25 -13.55 7.20 12.28
CA PHE A 25 -13.66 8.45 11.52
C PHE A 25 -14.86 8.53 10.58
N GLY A 26 -15.64 7.45 10.46
CA GLY A 26 -16.87 7.43 9.68
C GLY A 26 -16.70 6.92 8.26
N GLU A 27 -17.83 6.75 7.60
CA GLU A 27 -17.91 6.16 6.26
C GLU A 27 -17.19 7.02 5.21
N ILE A 28 -17.34 8.34 5.29
CA ILE A 28 -16.71 9.25 4.33
C ILE A 28 -15.18 9.11 4.40
N ALA A 29 -14.63 9.04 5.61
CA ALA A 29 -13.19 8.85 5.80
C ALA A 29 -12.74 7.50 5.23
N ARG A 30 -13.54 6.44 5.41
CA ARG A 30 -13.23 5.13 4.83
C ARG A 30 -13.20 5.20 3.31
N VAL A 31 -14.17 5.86 2.69
CA VAL A 31 -14.22 6.00 1.22
C VAL A 31 -12.97 6.72 0.70
N ARG A 32 -12.55 7.80 1.38
CA ARG A 32 -11.33 8.51 1.01
C ARG A 32 -10.10 7.61 1.11
N TYR A 33 -10.00 6.86 2.19
CA TYR A 33 -8.84 5.99 2.43
C TYR A 33 -8.78 4.84 1.45
N GLU A 34 -9.92 4.25 1.15
CA GLU A 34 -10.02 3.18 0.15
C GLU A 34 -9.55 3.69 -1.22
N ARG A 35 -10.00 4.87 -1.62
CA ARG A 35 -9.56 5.46 -2.89
C ARG A 35 -8.06 5.67 -2.93
N LEU A 36 -7.49 6.15 -1.82
CA LEU A 36 -6.05 6.37 -1.72
C LEU A 36 -5.27 5.04 -1.87
N LEU A 37 -5.73 3.98 -1.21
CA LEU A 37 -5.10 2.67 -1.34
C LEU A 37 -5.14 2.16 -2.78
N ILE A 38 -6.29 2.29 -3.45
CA ILE A 38 -6.44 1.87 -4.84
C ILE A 38 -5.48 2.64 -5.74
N VAL A 39 -5.41 3.96 -5.58
CA VAL A 39 -4.53 4.80 -6.42
C VAL A 39 -3.08 4.45 -6.15
N ALA A 40 -2.67 4.26 -4.89
CA ALA A 40 -1.31 3.89 -4.57
C ALA A 40 -0.92 2.55 -5.21
N LEU A 41 -1.80 1.55 -5.14
CA LEU A 41 -1.56 0.25 -5.78
C LEU A 41 -1.39 0.40 -7.29
N ARG A 42 -2.25 1.18 -7.93
CA ARG A 42 -2.16 1.42 -9.37
C ARG A 42 -0.91 2.19 -9.74
N ASP A 43 -0.52 3.15 -8.92
CA ASP A 43 0.68 3.95 -9.19
C ASP A 43 1.93 3.09 -9.19
N ILE A 44 2.12 2.24 -8.20
CA ILE A 44 3.31 1.37 -8.17
C ILE A 44 3.24 0.25 -9.20
N ALA A 45 2.06 -0.20 -9.58
CA ALA A 45 1.92 -1.19 -10.64
C ALA A 45 2.32 -0.59 -11.99
N ALA A 46 1.98 0.68 -12.22
CA ALA A 46 2.34 1.37 -13.45
C ALA A 46 3.84 1.70 -13.52
N ASP A 47 4.44 2.05 -12.39
CA ASP A 47 5.86 2.38 -12.30
C ASP A 47 6.39 2.04 -10.90
N PRO A 48 6.92 0.81 -10.72
CA PRO A 48 7.37 0.34 -9.40
C PRO A 48 8.52 1.13 -8.80
N GLU A 49 9.25 1.88 -9.61
CA GLU A 49 10.39 2.67 -9.17
C GLU A 49 10.12 4.17 -9.19
N ARG A 50 8.84 4.54 -9.21
CA ARG A 50 8.44 5.94 -9.25
C ARG A 50 8.94 6.73 -8.05
N VAL A 51 8.87 8.06 -8.15
CA VAL A 51 9.23 8.95 -7.05
C VAL A 51 8.45 8.55 -5.79
N GLY A 52 9.16 8.40 -4.70
CA GLY A 52 8.60 7.93 -3.43
C GLY A 52 8.82 6.46 -3.17
N SER A 53 9.12 5.67 -4.18
CA SER A 53 9.50 4.27 -4.01
C SER A 53 10.94 4.17 -3.54
N ILE A 54 11.18 3.36 -2.51
CA ILE A 54 12.49 3.20 -1.90
C ILE A 54 12.92 1.74 -2.01
N ASP A 55 14.14 1.53 -2.51
CA ASP A 55 14.75 0.20 -2.54
C ASP A 55 15.00 -0.28 -1.11
N ARG A 56 14.58 -1.50 -0.82
CA ARG A 56 14.75 -2.12 0.50
C ARG A 56 15.61 -3.39 0.37
N ALA A 57 16.78 -3.21 -0.19
CA ALA A 57 17.71 -4.34 -0.43
C ALA A 57 18.04 -5.09 0.87
N GLU A 58 17.99 -4.42 2.02
CA GLU A 58 18.23 -5.05 3.32
C GLU A 58 17.16 -6.10 3.65
N LEU A 59 15.98 -6.03 3.02
CA LEU A 59 14.89 -6.97 3.26
C LEU A 59 14.84 -8.10 2.23
N GLY A 60 15.57 -7.96 1.13
CA GLY A 60 15.61 -8.97 0.10
C GLY A 60 15.69 -8.37 -1.29
N ASN A 61 15.84 -9.26 -2.28
CA ASN A 61 16.02 -8.86 -3.67
C ASN A 61 14.73 -8.30 -4.26
N LYS A 62 14.84 -7.14 -4.89
CA LYS A 62 13.73 -6.45 -5.58
C LYS A 62 12.57 -6.05 -4.66
N ILE A 63 12.83 -5.91 -3.37
CA ILE A 63 11.85 -5.44 -2.40
C ILE A 63 11.93 -3.93 -2.29
N ARG A 64 10.77 -3.28 -2.31
CA ARG A 64 10.66 -1.83 -2.24
C ARG A 64 9.52 -1.44 -1.29
N SER A 65 9.55 -0.21 -0.81
CA SER A 65 8.47 0.35 -0.02
C SER A 65 7.99 1.65 -0.66
N TYR A 66 6.70 1.97 -0.47
CA TYR A 66 6.09 3.16 -1.04
C TYR A 66 5.03 3.69 -0.08
N HIS A 67 5.27 4.90 0.46
CA HIS A 67 4.27 5.53 1.34
C HIS A 67 3.14 6.09 0.49
N GLN A 68 1.90 5.84 0.91
CA GLN A 68 0.72 6.26 0.14
C GLN A 68 0.59 7.79 0.02
N ARG A 69 1.32 8.58 0.84
CA ARG A 69 1.29 10.05 0.73
C ARG A 69 1.70 10.54 -0.65
N TYR A 70 2.51 9.76 -1.37
CA TYR A 70 2.95 10.13 -2.71
C TYR A 70 1.85 9.97 -3.77
N SER A 71 0.74 9.35 -3.41
CA SER A 71 -0.43 9.20 -4.28
C SER A 71 -1.61 10.04 -3.82
N ARG A 72 -1.46 10.78 -2.72
CA ARG A 72 -2.56 11.49 -2.05
C ARG A 72 -3.32 12.43 -2.96
N ASP A 73 -2.60 13.28 -3.69
CA ASP A 73 -3.23 14.33 -4.47
C ASP A 73 -3.99 13.79 -5.68
N ARG A 74 -3.63 12.57 -6.13
CA ARG A 74 -4.30 11.90 -7.25
C ARG A 74 -5.50 11.07 -6.80
N ALA A 75 -5.71 10.94 -5.51
CA ALA A 75 -6.76 10.10 -4.93
C ALA A 75 -7.95 10.92 -4.44
N ARG A 76 -8.27 12.01 -5.12
CA ARG A 76 -9.38 12.89 -4.75
C ARG A 76 -10.71 12.22 -5.00
N THR A 77 -11.62 12.34 -4.03
CA THR A 77 -13.01 11.94 -4.15
C THR A 77 -13.90 13.20 -4.14
N GLU A 78 -15.20 13.01 -4.29
CA GLU A 78 -16.16 14.12 -4.12
C GLU A 78 -16.12 14.70 -2.71
N HIS A 79 -15.56 13.94 -1.75
CA HIS A 79 -15.43 14.36 -0.35
C HIS A 79 -14.02 14.85 0.00
N GLY A 80 -13.16 15.09 -1.02
CA GLY A 80 -11.80 15.56 -0.82
C GLY A 80 -10.78 14.43 -0.77
N ILE A 81 -9.64 14.72 -0.14
CA ILE A 81 -8.51 13.79 -0.06
C ILE A 81 -8.20 13.43 1.39
N VAL A 82 -7.43 12.37 1.58
CA VAL A 82 -6.87 12.01 2.89
C VAL A 82 -5.77 13.02 3.22
N LEU A 83 -5.92 13.76 4.31
CA LEU A 83 -4.95 14.80 4.67
C LEU A 83 -3.66 14.23 5.25
N ARG A 84 -3.74 13.15 6.03
CA ARG A 84 -2.60 12.55 6.73
C ARG A 84 -2.56 11.04 6.53
N PRO A 85 -2.10 10.59 5.36
CA PRO A 85 -1.93 9.16 5.12
C PRO A 85 -0.89 8.59 6.08
N ARG A 86 -1.16 7.39 6.61
CA ARG A 86 -0.34 6.79 7.65
C ARG A 86 0.18 5.40 7.30
N HIS A 87 0.10 4.98 6.04
CA HIS A 87 0.48 3.63 5.67
C HIS A 87 1.44 3.62 4.49
N PHE A 88 2.25 2.57 4.43
CA PHE A 88 3.10 2.31 3.28
C PHE A 88 2.88 0.88 2.80
N LEU A 89 3.18 0.69 1.51
CA LEU A 89 3.10 -0.61 0.85
C LEU A 89 4.49 -1.22 0.81
N LEU A 90 4.60 -2.48 1.19
CA LEU A 90 5.83 -3.24 1.05
C LEU A 90 5.62 -4.26 -0.06
N TYR A 91 6.42 -4.19 -1.12
CA TYR A 91 6.18 -4.98 -2.31
C TYR A 91 7.48 -5.48 -2.93
N ARG A 92 7.32 -6.50 -3.76
CA ARG A 92 8.42 -7.09 -4.52
C ARG A 92 8.12 -6.95 -6.01
N MET A 93 9.14 -6.53 -6.77
CA MET A 93 9.05 -6.51 -8.23
C MET A 93 9.29 -7.94 -8.71
N MET A 94 8.25 -8.55 -9.27
CA MET A 94 8.32 -9.88 -9.86
C MET A 94 8.16 -9.76 -11.37
N ARG A 95 8.39 -10.85 -12.09
CA ARG A 95 8.28 -10.85 -13.54
C ARG A 95 6.83 -10.53 -13.94
N GLN A 96 6.61 -9.39 -14.58
CA GLN A 96 5.30 -8.95 -15.10
C GLN A 96 4.20 -8.72 -14.04
N VAL A 97 4.53 -8.80 -12.76
CA VAL A 97 3.57 -8.56 -11.69
C VAL A 97 4.28 -7.95 -10.48
N ILE A 98 3.55 -7.09 -9.77
CA ILE A 98 4.05 -6.53 -8.52
C ILE A 98 3.35 -7.27 -7.38
N GLY A 99 4.12 -7.91 -6.50
CA GLY A 99 3.56 -8.62 -5.35
C GLY A 99 3.52 -7.71 -4.14
N ILE A 100 2.33 -7.45 -3.61
CA ILE A 100 2.14 -6.63 -2.41
C ILE A 100 2.16 -7.56 -1.21
N GLY A 101 3.20 -7.43 -0.37
CA GLY A 101 3.38 -8.30 0.79
C GLY A 101 2.62 -7.84 2.02
N ARG A 102 2.69 -6.55 2.32
CA ARG A 102 2.01 -5.95 3.48
C ARG A 102 1.60 -4.52 3.18
N VAL A 103 0.57 -4.06 3.91
CA VAL A 103 0.23 -2.64 4.00
C VAL A 103 0.34 -2.30 5.48
N LEU A 104 1.34 -1.50 5.85
CA LEU A 104 1.72 -1.30 7.23
C LEU A 104 1.60 0.16 7.66
N HIS A 105 1.21 0.37 8.91
CA HIS A 105 1.21 1.71 9.51
C HIS A 105 2.65 2.18 9.64
N ASP A 106 2.92 3.46 9.35
CA ASP A 106 4.27 4.00 9.30
C ASP A 106 4.95 4.08 10.68
N ALA A 107 4.19 3.92 11.78
CA ALA A 107 4.73 3.85 13.12
C ALA A 107 5.16 2.43 13.53
N MET A 108 4.87 1.42 12.71
CA MET A 108 5.25 0.04 13.02
C MET A 108 6.73 -0.21 12.75
N GLU A 109 7.32 -1.07 13.59
CA GLU A 109 8.68 -1.56 13.33
C GLU A 109 8.63 -2.58 12.19
N LEU A 110 9.23 -2.22 11.06
CA LEU A 110 9.20 -3.04 9.86
C LEU A 110 9.73 -4.46 10.11
N GLN A 111 10.79 -4.60 10.90
CA GLN A 111 11.43 -5.88 11.16
C GLN A 111 10.49 -6.92 11.77
N ARG A 112 9.48 -6.47 12.52
CA ARG A 112 8.52 -7.37 13.18
C ARG A 112 7.31 -7.71 12.30
N HIS A 113 7.22 -7.09 11.13
CA HIS A 113 6.04 -7.21 10.28
C HIS A 113 6.38 -7.60 8.85
N LEU A 114 7.54 -8.25 8.65
CA LEU A 114 7.94 -8.69 7.31
C LEU A 114 6.94 -9.72 6.78
N PRO A 115 6.59 -9.62 5.51
CA PRO A 115 5.65 -10.56 4.93
C PRO A 115 6.28 -11.94 4.75
N LYS A 116 5.46 -12.98 4.91
CA LYS A 116 5.86 -14.35 4.63
C LYS A 116 5.75 -14.65 3.13
N SER A 117 4.98 -13.86 2.41
CA SER A 117 4.69 -14.07 1.01
C SER A 117 4.36 -12.73 0.35
N TYR A 118 4.62 -12.64 -0.94
CA TYR A 118 4.26 -11.49 -1.78
C TYR A 118 3.18 -11.88 -2.80
N GLY A 119 2.41 -12.93 -2.48
CA GLY A 119 1.38 -13.40 -3.39
C GLY A 119 1.89 -14.33 -4.47
N ASP A 120 3.08 -14.89 -4.26
CA ASP A 120 3.76 -15.75 -5.24
C ASP A 120 3.74 -17.23 -4.88
N ASP A 121 3.00 -17.60 -3.84
CA ASP A 121 2.86 -18.99 -3.38
C ASP A 121 1.51 -19.61 -3.75
#